data_3cad0054021a63bcf11ff7f0cfe93e15
#
_entry.id   3cad0054021a63bcf11ff7f0cfe93e15
#
_cell.length_a   1.000
_cell.length_b   1.000
_cell.length_c   1.000
_cell.angle_alpha   90.00
_cell.angle_beta   90.00
_cell.angle_gamma   90.00
#
_symmetry.space_group_name_H-M   'P 1'
#
loop_
_entity.id
_entity.type
_entity.pdbx_description
1 polymer ?
#
loop_
_entity_poly.entity_id
_entity_poly.type
_entity_poly.pdbx_seq_one_letter_code
_entity_poly.pdbx_strand_id
1 'polypeptide(L)'
;MFTPDNSDASLERLFRVLSVLPKRDEISEEAPRFFAPVCKFSPREAVFSPFEKVKASEALGRILAQATVSCPPAVPILVPGELVDSRAISIFEYYGIDEIFVLKA
;
A
#
# COMPACT_ATOMS: atom_id res chain seq x y z
N MET A 1 -7.66 -9.79 -15.69
CA MET A 1 -8.40 -8.66 -16.29
C MET A 1 -9.28 -9.23 -17.38
N PHE A 2 -10.55 -8.83 -17.45
CA PHE A 2 -11.45 -9.19 -18.53
C PHE A 2 -11.28 -8.20 -19.67
N THR A 3 -11.18 -8.69 -20.88
CA THR A 3 -11.07 -7.89 -22.10
C THR A 3 -12.15 -8.30 -23.09
N PRO A 4 -12.50 -7.47 -24.07
CA PRO A 4 -13.45 -7.85 -25.12
C PRO A 4 -13.04 -9.09 -25.94
N ASP A 5 -11.75 -9.44 -25.89
CA ASP A 5 -11.19 -10.60 -26.61
C ASP A 5 -11.39 -11.93 -25.86
N ASN A 6 -11.90 -11.90 -24.62
CA ASN A 6 -12.22 -13.12 -23.90
C ASN A 6 -13.43 -13.81 -24.55
N SER A 7 -13.25 -15.05 -24.95
CA SER A 7 -14.35 -15.85 -25.52
C SER A 7 -15.36 -16.26 -24.43
N ASP A 8 -16.61 -16.49 -24.84
CA ASP A 8 -17.66 -17.00 -23.94
C ASP A 8 -17.24 -18.31 -23.29
N ALA A 9 -16.53 -19.17 -24.00
CA ALA A 9 -16.00 -20.42 -23.47
C ALA A 9 -15.00 -20.21 -22.33
N SER A 10 -14.17 -19.15 -22.42
CA SER A 10 -13.23 -18.80 -21.34
C SER A 10 -13.95 -18.29 -20.10
N LEU A 11 -14.99 -17.48 -20.28
CA LEU A 11 -15.80 -16.96 -19.18
C LEU A 11 -16.59 -18.10 -18.50
N GLU A 12 -17.17 -19.00 -19.29
CA GLU A 12 -17.91 -20.15 -18.77
C GLU A 12 -16.99 -21.11 -17.99
N ARG A 13 -15.76 -21.33 -18.48
CA ARG A 13 -14.76 -22.13 -17.78
C ARG A 13 -14.40 -21.49 -16.43
N LEU A 14 -14.19 -20.17 -16.39
CA LEU A 14 -13.92 -19.45 -15.16
C LEU A 14 -15.11 -19.56 -14.18
N PHE A 15 -16.32 -19.33 -14.65
CA PHE A 15 -17.54 -19.45 -13.84
C PHE A 15 -17.64 -20.85 -13.21
N ARG A 16 -17.41 -21.90 -14.00
CA ARG A 16 -17.45 -23.29 -13.52
C ARG A 16 -16.42 -23.56 -12.43
N VAL A 17 -15.19 -23.05 -12.60
CA VAL A 17 -14.12 -23.20 -11.58
C VAL A 17 -14.47 -22.44 -10.31
N LEU A 18 -14.96 -21.21 -10.42
CA LEU A 18 -15.35 -20.40 -9.26
C LEU A 18 -16.56 -20.98 -8.52
N SER A 19 -17.48 -21.60 -9.22
CA SER A 19 -18.71 -22.18 -8.64
C SER A 19 -18.45 -23.38 -7.72
N VAL A 20 -17.31 -24.05 -7.87
CA VAL A 20 -16.92 -25.19 -7.00
C VAL A 20 -16.05 -24.80 -5.82
N LEU A 21 -15.67 -23.51 -5.72
CA LEU A 21 -14.90 -23.04 -4.57
C LEU A 21 -15.77 -23.04 -3.30
N PRO A 22 -15.22 -23.50 -2.17
CA PRO A 22 -15.96 -23.45 -0.91
C PRO A 22 -16.25 -22.00 -0.53
N LYS A 23 -17.50 -21.75 -0.13
CA LYS A 23 -17.89 -20.47 0.42
C LYS A 23 -17.19 -20.28 1.77
N ARG A 24 -16.46 -19.20 1.92
CA ARG A 24 -15.82 -18.81 3.18
C ARG A 24 -16.67 -17.78 3.90
N ASP A 25 -16.44 -17.64 5.19
CA ASP A 25 -17.04 -16.60 5.99
C ASP A 25 -16.61 -15.22 5.49
N GLU A 26 -17.46 -14.24 5.71
CA GLU A 26 -17.15 -12.84 5.37
C GLU A 26 -15.98 -12.35 6.22
N ILE A 27 -15.11 -11.56 5.59
CA ILE A 27 -14.05 -10.85 6.32
C ILE A 27 -14.72 -9.77 7.14
N SER A 28 -14.71 -9.94 8.47
CA SER A 28 -15.28 -8.99 9.42
C SER A 28 -14.31 -7.88 9.83
N GLU A 29 -13.04 -8.01 9.47
CA GLU A 29 -12.01 -7.03 9.79
C GLU A 29 -12.17 -5.77 8.95
N GLU A 30 -12.33 -4.63 9.63
CA GLU A 30 -12.46 -3.33 8.97
C GLU A 30 -11.07 -2.82 8.54
N ALA A 31 -10.91 -2.51 7.25
CA ALA A 31 -9.65 -1.97 6.75
C ALA A 31 -9.34 -0.60 7.38
N PRO A 32 -8.06 -0.26 7.58
CA PRO A 32 -7.67 1.04 8.10
C PRO A 32 -8.21 2.18 7.24
N ARG A 33 -8.72 3.22 7.89
CA ARG A 33 -9.21 4.41 7.18
C ARG A 33 -8.04 5.25 6.68
N PHE A 34 -8.16 5.75 5.47
CA PHE A 34 -7.23 6.72 4.94
C PHE A 34 -7.30 8.02 5.73
N PHE A 35 -6.17 8.68 5.86
CA PHE A 35 -6.02 9.97 6.51
C PHE A 35 -5.25 10.93 5.59
N ALA A 36 -5.29 12.22 5.90
CA ALA A 36 -4.48 13.22 5.21
C ALA A 36 -3.14 13.37 5.97
N PRO A 37 -2.02 12.88 5.46
CA PRO A 37 -0.73 13.01 6.10
C PRO A 37 -0.22 14.45 6.03
N VAL A 38 0.71 14.80 6.93
CA VAL A 38 1.35 16.12 6.92
C VAL A 38 2.50 16.11 5.93
N CYS A 39 2.42 16.94 4.90
CA CYS A 39 3.49 17.14 3.94
C CYS A 39 4.50 18.16 4.49
N LYS A 40 5.79 17.78 4.55
CA LYS A 40 6.91 18.62 5.02
C LYS A 40 7.81 19.07 3.89
N PHE A 41 7.95 18.25 2.85
CA PHE A 41 8.73 18.52 1.65
C PHE A 41 7.87 18.22 0.42
N SER A 42 8.17 18.89 -0.69
CA SER A 42 7.57 18.46 -1.94
C SER A 42 8.05 17.03 -2.30
N PRO A 43 7.25 16.23 -3.01
CA PRO A 43 7.68 14.90 -3.45
C PRO A 43 8.99 14.93 -4.24
N ARG A 44 9.20 15.97 -5.04
CA ARG A 44 10.42 16.15 -5.82
C ARG A 44 11.64 16.34 -4.91
N GLU A 45 11.56 17.22 -3.91
CA GLU A 45 12.66 17.45 -2.97
C GLU A 45 12.99 16.18 -2.20
N ALA A 46 11.98 15.45 -1.74
CA ALA A 46 12.17 14.22 -0.99
C ALA A 46 12.86 13.13 -1.83
N VAL A 47 12.41 12.91 -3.06
CA VAL A 47 12.97 11.85 -3.94
C VAL A 47 14.43 12.10 -4.31
N PHE A 48 14.84 13.37 -4.46
CA PHE A 48 16.24 13.73 -4.79
C PHE A 48 17.14 13.97 -3.57
N SER A 49 16.60 13.87 -2.36
CA SER A 49 17.37 13.99 -1.13
C SER A 49 18.04 12.67 -0.73
N PRO A 50 19.16 12.71 0.01
CA PRO A 50 19.75 11.50 0.58
C PRO A 50 18.76 10.75 1.48
N PHE A 51 18.69 9.45 1.32
CA PHE A 51 17.77 8.60 2.07
C PHE A 51 18.47 7.38 2.67
N GLU A 52 17.78 6.74 3.58
CA GLU A 52 18.19 5.47 4.20
C GLU A 52 16.98 4.56 4.38
N LYS A 53 17.25 3.28 4.48
CA LYS A 53 16.24 2.25 4.73
C LYS A 53 16.12 1.99 6.22
N VAL A 54 14.92 2.02 6.75
CA VAL A 54 14.64 1.79 8.18
C VAL A 54 13.44 0.86 8.33
N LYS A 55 13.31 0.25 9.50
CA LYS A 55 12.08 -0.49 9.82
C LYS A 55 10.91 0.48 9.96
N ALA A 56 9.75 0.09 9.47
CA ALA A 56 8.54 0.91 9.53
C ALA A 56 8.19 1.28 10.98
N SER A 57 8.37 0.37 11.94
CA SER A 57 8.14 0.59 13.36
C SER A 57 9.07 1.65 13.99
N GLU A 58 10.24 1.87 13.41
CA GLU A 58 11.26 2.83 13.91
C GLU A 58 11.19 4.18 13.18
N ALA A 59 10.29 4.31 12.21
CA ALA A 59 10.22 5.47 11.33
C ALA A 59 9.36 6.62 11.86
N LEU A 60 8.87 6.54 13.09
CA LEU A 60 8.02 7.60 13.67
C LEU A 60 8.71 8.97 13.62
N GLY A 61 8.02 9.97 13.09
CA GLY A 61 8.56 11.33 12.97
C GLY A 61 9.55 11.54 11.83
N ARG A 62 9.88 10.50 11.06
CA ARG A 62 10.75 10.61 9.87
C ARG A 62 9.93 11.07 8.66
N ILE A 63 10.62 11.54 7.64
CA ILE A 63 10.00 11.95 6.37
C ILE A 63 10.21 10.86 5.33
N LEU A 64 9.15 10.48 4.67
CA LEU A 64 9.22 9.45 3.62
C LEU A 64 10.02 9.95 2.42
N ALA A 65 10.92 9.11 1.91
CA ALA A 65 11.75 9.40 0.74
C ALA A 65 11.22 8.75 -0.53
N GLN A 66 10.62 7.58 -0.43
CA GLN A 66 10.06 6.84 -1.55
C GLN A 66 8.63 6.40 -1.22
N ALA A 67 7.75 6.40 -2.23
CA ALA A 67 6.36 6.03 -2.04
C ALA A 67 6.23 4.62 -1.46
N THR A 68 5.40 4.49 -0.43
CA THR A 68 4.99 3.19 0.11
C THR A 68 3.86 2.66 -0.75
N VAL A 69 4.09 1.56 -1.42
CA VAL A 69 3.14 0.98 -2.36
C VAL A 69 2.76 -0.41 -1.91
N SER A 70 1.47 -0.63 -1.71
CA SER A 70 0.93 -1.98 -1.60
C SER A 70 0.51 -2.49 -2.98
N CYS A 71 0.71 -3.77 -3.23
CA CYS A 71 0.33 -4.42 -4.48
C CYS A 71 -1.13 -4.89 -4.45
N PRO A 72 -1.69 -5.02 -5.64
CA PRO A 72 -2.60 -4.10 -6.30
C PRO A 72 -3.75 -3.66 -5.39
N PRO A 73 -4.29 -2.48 -5.57
CA PRO A 73 -4.22 -1.57 -6.70
C PRO A 73 -3.09 -0.54 -6.68
N ALA A 74 -2.00 -0.77 -5.95
CA ALA A 74 -0.83 0.11 -5.90
C ALA A 74 -1.15 1.55 -5.42
N VAL A 75 -2.06 1.68 -4.47
CA VAL A 75 -2.36 2.96 -3.83
C VAL A 75 -1.33 3.19 -2.73
N PRO A 76 -0.55 4.28 -2.78
CA PRO A 76 0.43 4.56 -1.74
C PRO A 76 -0.26 4.94 -0.42
N ILE A 77 0.26 4.44 0.69
CA ILE A 77 -0.15 4.84 2.04
C ILE A 77 0.36 6.25 2.33
N LEU A 78 1.63 6.47 2.01
CA LEU A 78 2.29 7.78 2.05
C LEU A 78 3.02 8.02 0.72
N VAL A 79 3.16 9.29 0.37
CA VAL A 79 3.98 9.74 -0.75
C VAL A 79 5.27 10.41 -0.24
N PRO A 80 6.33 10.51 -1.08
CA PRO A 80 7.57 11.19 -0.68
C PRO A 80 7.31 12.60 -0.17
N GLY A 81 7.99 12.97 0.91
CA GLY A 81 7.85 14.28 1.56
C GLY A 81 6.84 14.33 2.71
N GLU A 82 6.08 13.27 2.91
CA GLU A 82 5.10 13.18 3.99
C GLU A 82 5.72 12.63 5.28
N LEU A 83 5.17 13.09 6.41
CA LEU A 83 5.59 12.69 7.74
C LEU A 83 5.02 11.31 8.09
N VAL A 84 5.86 10.42 8.54
CA VAL A 84 5.45 9.12 9.10
C VAL A 84 4.93 9.35 10.53
N ASP A 85 3.63 9.28 10.72
CA ASP A 85 2.98 9.37 12.02
C ASP A 85 2.57 7.97 12.53
N SER A 86 2.00 7.92 13.73
CA SER A 86 1.55 6.66 14.35
C SER A 86 0.46 5.94 13.55
N ARG A 87 -0.40 6.69 12.83
CA ARG A 87 -1.44 6.12 11.98
C ARG A 87 -0.84 5.44 10.77
N ALA A 88 0.18 6.07 10.16
CA ALA A 88 0.90 5.47 9.05
C ALA A 88 1.57 4.15 9.46
N ILE A 89 2.19 4.11 10.64
CA ILE A 89 2.81 2.88 11.16
C ILE A 89 1.78 1.76 11.33
N SER A 90 0.63 2.05 11.93
CA SER A 90 -0.45 1.06 12.07
C SER A 90 -0.95 0.52 10.72
N ILE A 91 -1.00 1.37 9.69
CA ILE A 91 -1.38 0.95 8.34
C ILE A 91 -0.27 0.11 7.70
N PHE A 92 1.01 0.44 7.92
CA PHE A 92 2.14 -0.37 7.45
C PHE A 92 2.09 -1.77 8.05
N GLU A 93 1.86 -1.88 9.35
CA GLU A 93 1.70 -3.16 10.05
C GLU A 93 0.54 -3.98 9.48
N TYR A 94 -0.62 -3.34 9.27
CA TYR A 94 -1.80 -4.01 8.71
C TYR A 94 -1.53 -4.59 7.31
N TYR A 95 -0.79 -3.88 6.46
CA TYR A 95 -0.44 -4.32 5.11
C TYR A 95 0.88 -5.09 5.03
N GLY A 96 1.54 -5.38 6.15
CA GLY A 96 2.79 -6.15 6.19
C GLY A 96 3.98 -5.43 5.55
N ILE A 97 4.04 -4.09 5.68
CA ILE A 97 5.16 -3.28 5.21
C ILE A 97 6.18 -3.16 6.35
N ASP A 98 7.24 -3.95 6.30
CA ASP A 98 8.23 -4.03 7.36
C ASP A 98 9.30 -2.93 7.27
N GLU A 99 9.64 -2.50 6.06
CA GLU A 99 10.74 -1.58 5.80
C GLU A 99 10.30 -0.47 4.83
N ILE A 100 10.78 0.73 5.09
CA ILE A 100 10.52 1.92 4.26
C ILE A 100 11.79 2.74 4.07
N PHE A 101 11.76 3.61 3.08
CA PHE A 101 12.85 4.57 2.83
C PHE A 101 12.47 5.94 3.36
N VAL A 102 13.34 6.52 4.20
CA VAL A 102 13.15 7.83 4.83
C VAL A 102 14.33 8.74 4.53
N LEU A 103 14.13 10.04 4.60
CA LEU A 103 15.20 11.00 4.44
C LEU A 103 16.24 10.82 5.54
N LYS A 104 17.51 10.92 5.20
CA LYS A 104 18.60 10.98 6.20
C LYS A 104 18.42 12.20 7.09
N ALA A 105 18.64 11.96 8.36
CA ALA A 105 18.65 13.05 9.34
C ALA A 105 19.84 13.97 9.11
#